data_2198160ee4a4df2a081e1ccd42ec8dbd
#
_entry.id   2198160ee4a4df2a081e1ccd42ec8dbd
#
_cell.length_a   1.000
_cell.length_b   1.000
_cell.length_c   1.000
_cell.angle_alpha   90.00
_cell.angle_beta   90.00
_cell.angle_gamma   90.00
#
_symmetry.space_group_name_H-M   'P 1'
#
loop_
_entity.id
_entity.type
_entity.pdbx_description
1 polymer ?
#
loop_
_entity_poly.entity_id
_entity_poly.type
_entity_poly.pdbx_seq_one_letter_code
_entity_poly.pdbx_strand_id
1 'polypeptide(L)'
;MKILIAEDDAVSKLVLMTKLQSMKYDVIAANDGREGWELYQAEKPAVVITDWMMPFIDGLEFTRMIRADRRPVYPYVIILTALGGKGSFLEGMNAGADDFITKPFDFESLNARLRVAERMLALHTEVAELRGLVSVCPDCRRIQRADAEWETVQEYVARISQTMVATRKCPTCESHAT
;
A
#
# COMPACT_ATOMS: atom_id res chain seq x y z
N MET A 1 -7.47 7.39 2.52
CA MET A 1 -6.27 6.53 2.68
C MET A 1 -5.77 6.64 4.11
N LYS A 2 -5.43 5.48 4.74
CA LYS A 2 -4.90 5.44 6.11
C LYS A 2 -3.37 5.58 6.09
N ILE A 3 -2.84 6.47 6.93
CA ILE A 3 -1.40 6.76 7.08
C ILE A 3 -0.99 6.50 8.52
N LEU A 4 0.06 5.73 8.72
CA LEU A 4 0.74 5.58 10.01
C LEU A 4 1.95 6.50 10.06
N ILE A 5 2.08 7.28 11.12
CA ILE A 5 3.26 8.07 11.45
C ILE A 5 3.98 7.37 12.60
N ALA A 6 5.28 7.15 12.49
CA ALA A 6 6.15 6.75 13.58
C ALA A 6 7.21 7.87 13.78
N GLU A 7 7.10 8.59 14.89
CA GLU A 7 7.93 9.77 15.20
C GLU A 7 8.01 9.92 16.72
N ASP A 8 9.19 9.96 17.29
CA ASP A 8 9.41 10.06 18.75
C ASP A 8 9.31 11.50 19.26
N ASP A 9 9.62 12.50 18.43
CA ASP A 9 9.43 13.89 18.80
C ASP A 9 7.95 14.29 18.77
N ALA A 10 7.41 14.60 19.94
CA ALA A 10 6.00 14.90 20.12
C ALA A 10 5.51 16.11 19.29
N VAL A 11 6.39 17.11 19.08
CA VAL A 11 6.05 18.33 18.32
C VAL A 11 6.00 18.01 16.84
N SER A 12 7.01 17.34 16.30
CA SER A 12 7.08 16.88 14.90
C SER A 12 5.88 16.00 14.57
N LYS A 13 5.58 15.03 15.43
CA LYS A 13 4.43 14.13 15.30
C LYS A 13 3.11 14.90 15.24
N LEU A 14 2.88 15.81 16.18
CA LEU A 14 1.65 16.62 16.22
C LEU A 14 1.47 17.48 14.96
N VAL A 15 2.56 18.09 14.50
CA VAL A 15 2.56 18.92 13.27
C VAL A 15 2.23 18.06 12.04
N LEU A 16 2.89 16.92 11.90
CA LEU A 16 2.61 15.97 10.81
C LEU A 16 1.16 15.47 10.84
N MET A 17 0.68 15.02 11.99
CA MET A 17 -0.71 14.56 12.16
C MET A 17 -1.71 15.64 11.75
N THR A 18 -1.57 16.84 12.32
CA THR A 18 -2.49 17.96 12.06
C THR A 18 -2.53 18.29 10.57
N LYS A 19 -1.36 18.33 9.93
CA LYS A 19 -1.26 18.67 8.52
C LYS A 19 -1.86 17.59 7.62
N LEU A 20 -1.56 16.33 7.86
CA LEU A 20 -2.13 15.22 7.09
C LEU A 20 -3.65 15.07 7.28
N GLN A 21 -4.15 15.29 8.50
CA GLN A 21 -5.58 15.32 8.77
C GLN A 21 -6.28 16.48 8.04
N SER A 22 -5.63 17.66 7.95
CA SER A 22 -6.15 18.79 7.17
C SER A 22 -6.26 18.46 5.67
N MET A 23 -5.45 17.53 5.18
CA MET A 23 -5.51 16.99 3.82
C MET A 23 -6.52 15.84 3.67
N LYS A 24 -7.33 15.56 4.72
CA LYS A 24 -8.36 14.51 4.77
C LYS A 24 -7.82 13.07 4.72
N TYR A 25 -6.59 12.84 5.16
CA TYR A 25 -6.08 11.50 5.41
C TYR A 25 -6.56 10.99 6.77
N ASP A 26 -6.78 9.69 6.87
CA ASP A 26 -7.00 8.97 8.12
C ASP A 26 -5.62 8.68 8.73
N VAL A 27 -5.30 9.31 9.86
CA VAL A 27 -3.94 9.32 10.42
C VAL A 27 -3.92 8.68 11.79
N ILE A 28 -3.08 7.68 11.94
CA ILE A 28 -2.70 7.07 13.22
C ILE A 28 -1.22 7.36 13.49
N ALA A 29 -0.83 7.43 14.75
CA ALA A 29 0.54 7.79 15.12
C ALA A 29 1.08 6.94 16.26
N ALA A 30 2.36 6.61 16.14
CA ALA A 30 3.19 5.89 17.11
C ALA A 30 4.29 6.80 17.66
N ASN A 31 4.77 6.48 18.87
CA ASN A 31 5.83 7.21 19.56
C ASN A 31 7.24 6.64 19.29
N ASP A 32 7.29 5.44 18.74
CA ASP A 32 8.52 4.73 18.41
C ASP A 32 8.24 3.62 17.38
N GLY A 33 9.26 2.94 16.91
CA GLY A 33 9.12 1.88 15.93
C GLY A 33 8.46 0.61 16.46
N ARG A 34 8.46 0.36 17.80
CA ARG A 34 7.76 -0.79 18.40
C ARG A 34 6.25 -0.57 18.35
N GLU A 35 5.78 0.57 18.87
CA GLU A 35 4.37 0.96 18.77
C GLU A 35 3.94 1.06 17.30
N GLY A 36 4.83 1.59 16.44
CA GLY A 36 4.64 1.63 14.99
C GLY A 36 4.37 0.26 14.40
N TRP A 37 5.13 -0.76 14.80
CA TRP A 37 4.92 -2.14 14.34
C TRP A 37 3.59 -2.73 14.81
N GLU A 38 3.21 -2.51 16.08
CA GLU A 38 1.94 -2.97 16.61
C GLU A 38 0.75 -2.35 15.86
N LEU A 39 0.77 -1.02 15.66
CA LEU A 39 -0.25 -0.31 14.89
C LEU A 39 -0.25 -0.72 13.42
N TYR A 40 0.91 -0.93 12.82
CA TYR A 40 1.00 -1.42 11.45
C TYR A 40 0.30 -2.77 11.26
N GLN A 41 0.49 -3.69 12.21
CA GLN A 41 -0.16 -5.00 12.14
C GLN A 41 -1.67 -4.94 12.37
N ALA A 42 -2.12 -4.12 13.31
CA ALA A 42 -3.53 -3.99 13.67
C ALA A 42 -4.34 -3.23 12.62
N GLU A 43 -3.82 -2.09 12.16
CA GLU A 43 -4.56 -1.10 11.39
C GLU A 43 -4.33 -1.18 9.88
N LYS A 44 -3.32 -1.91 9.44
CA LYS A 44 -2.97 -2.16 8.03
C LYS A 44 -2.93 -0.88 7.19
N PRO A 45 -2.11 0.11 7.58
CA PRO A 45 -2.03 1.37 6.85
C PRO A 45 -1.52 1.16 5.43
N ALA A 46 -1.99 1.98 4.50
CA ALA A 46 -1.55 1.97 3.12
C ALA A 46 -0.22 2.73 2.94
N VAL A 47 0.04 3.73 3.80
CA VAL A 47 1.28 4.51 3.81
C VAL A 47 1.84 4.51 5.22
N VAL A 48 3.15 4.38 5.34
CA VAL A 48 3.90 4.54 6.58
C VAL A 48 4.89 5.69 6.39
N ILE A 49 4.86 6.66 7.30
CA ILE A 49 5.84 7.74 7.40
C ILE A 49 6.59 7.51 8.69
N THR A 50 7.88 7.24 8.62
CA THR A 50 8.68 6.96 9.81
C THR A 50 9.87 7.89 9.92
N ASP A 51 10.17 8.38 11.13
CA ASP A 51 11.49 8.97 11.36
C ASP A 51 12.56 7.87 11.26
N TRP A 52 13.74 8.27 10.85
CA TRP A 52 14.90 7.40 10.83
C TRP A 52 15.31 7.01 12.24
N MET A 53 15.51 8.01 13.10
CA MET A 53 16.05 7.82 14.43
C MET A 53 14.95 7.82 15.48
N MET A 54 14.63 6.64 15.98
CA MET A 54 13.65 6.44 17.04
C MET A 54 14.20 5.45 18.06
N PRO A 55 13.75 5.50 19.32
CA PRO A 55 14.12 4.52 20.32
C PRO A 55 13.55 3.14 20.00
N PHE A 56 14.19 2.10 20.55
CA PHE A 56 13.85 0.67 20.45
C PHE A 56 14.02 0.10 19.06
N ILE A 57 13.19 0.49 18.10
CA ILE A 57 13.22 0.09 16.68
C ILE A 57 13.36 1.36 15.88
N ASP A 58 14.46 1.51 15.17
CA ASP A 58 14.69 2.64 14.27
C ASP A 58 13.87 2.52 12.99
N GLY A 59 13.79 3.61 12.20
CA GLY A 59 12.99 3.64 10.98
C GLY A 59 13.47 2.68 9.90
N LEU A 60 14.76 2.35 9.86
CA LEU A 60 15.30 1.39 8.91
C LEU A 60 14.92 -0.05 9.29
N GLU A 61 15.04 -0.41 10.56
CA GLU A 61 14.64 -1.71 11.06
C GLU A 61 13.12 -1.89 10.91
N PHE A 62 12.35 -0.87 11.26
CA PHE A 62 10.90 -0.87 11.07
C PHE A 62 10.54 -1.07 9.59
N THR A 63 11.23 -0.39 8.68
CA THR A 63 11.04 -0.59 7.23
C THR A 63 11.35 -2.01 6.80
N ARG A 64 12.46 -2.61 7.27
CA ARG A 64 12.81 -4.00 6.97
C ARG A 64 11.75 -4.99 7.48
N MET A 65 11.22 -4.76 8.69
CA MET A 65 10.14 -5.58 9.25
C MET A 65 8.88 -5.50 8.38
N ILE A 66 8.49 -4.30 7.93
CA ILE A 66 7.37 -4.09 7.00
C ILE A 66 7.60 -4.87 5.70
N ARG A 67 8.79 -4.84 5.14
CA ARG A 67 9.12 -5.55 3.89
C ARG A 67 9.19 -7.06 4.04
N ALA A 68 9.54 -7.56 5.22
CA ALA A 68 9.50 -8.99 5.53
C ALA A 68 8.09 -9.53 5.71
N ASP A 69 7.12 -8.68 6.03
CA ASP A 69 5.71 -9.05 6.16
C ASP A 69 5.05 -9.16 4.78
N ARG A 70 4.82 -10.42 4.34
CA ARG A 70 4.25 -10.75 3.03
C ARG A 70 2.73 -10.53 3.00
N ARG A 71 2.30 -9.29 3.13
CA ARG A 71 0.88 -8.94 2.98
C ARG A 71 0.47 -8.85 1.51
N PRO A 72 -0.82 -9.12 1.21
CA PRO A 72 -1.36 -8.92 -0.14
C PRO A 72 -1.33 -7.43 -0.57
N VAL A 73 -1.48 -6.51 0.38
CA VAL A 73 -1.45 -5.06 0.12
C VAL A 73 -0.07 -4.51 0.40
N TYR A 74 0.54 -3.87 -0.58
CA TYR A 74 1.84 -3.23 -0.48
C TYR A 74 1.74 -1.91 0.29
N PRO A 75 2.45 -1.74 1.43
CA PRO A 75 2.51 -0.47 2.13
C PRO A 75 3.61 0.42 1.52
N TYR A 76 3.26 1.67 1.20
CA TYR A 76 4.24 2.65 0.74
C TYR A 76 4.96 3.27 1.94
N VAL A 77 6.29 3.18 2.00
CA VAL A 77 7.10 3.63 3.14
C VAL A 77 7.92 4.86 2.77
N ILE A 78 7.75 5.94 3.54
CA ILE A 78 8.52 7.17 3.45
C ILE A 78 9.36 7.31 4.72
N ILE A 79 10.68 7.44 4.59
CA ILE A 79 11.57 7.73 5.71
C ILE A 79 11.82 9.23 5.80
N LEU A 80 11.59 9.81 6.97
CA LEU A 80 11.99 11.17 7.32
C LEU A 80 13.32 11.13 8.07
N THR A 81 14.24 12.03 7.79
CA THR A 81 15.54 12.03 8.45
C THR A 81 16.19 13.41 8.53
N ALA A 82 16.89 13.67 9.61
CA ALA A 82 17.80 14.79 9.74
C ALA A 82 19.18 14.51 9.09
N LEU A 83 19.46 13.25 8.75
CA LEU A 83 20.72 12.84 8.15
C LEU A 83 20.67 13.11 6.64
N GLY A 84 21.41 14.12 6.19
CA GLY A 84 21.60 14.39 4.77
C GLY A 84 22.78 13.60 4.19
N GLY A 85 22.76 13.41 2.87
CA GLY A 85 23.89 12.84 2.13
C GLY A 85 23.56 11.55 1.41
N LYS A 86 24.44 11.22 0.45
CA LYS A 86 24.27 10.07 -0.46
C LYS A 86 24.27 8.72 0.28
N GLY A 87 25.02 8.61 1.37
CA GLY A 87 25.12 7.37 2.16
C GLY A 87 23.79 7.03 2.84
N SER A 88 23.21 7.98 3.56
CA SER A 88 21.91 7.80 4.24
C SER A 88 20.78 7.50 3.27
N PHE A 89 20.74 8.17 2.13
CA PHE A 89 19.77 7.87 1.08
C PHE A 89 19.87 6.42 0.60
N LEU A 90 21.09 5.94 0.30
CA LEU A 90 21.29 4.56 -0.16
C LEU A 90 20.90 3.54 0.92
N GLU A 91 21.19 3.83 2.17
CA GLU A 91 20.85 2.95 3.30
C GLU A 91 19.34 2.82 3.49
N GLY A 92 18.59 3.95 3.41
CA GLY A 92 17.13 3.95 3.45
C GLY A 92 16.50 3.16 2.31
N MET A 93 16.99 3.38 1.09
CA MET A 93 16.52 2.64 -0.09
C MET A 93 16.84 1.14 -0.01
N ASN A 94 18.02 0.78 0.51
CA ASN A 94 18.41 -0.62 0.72
C ASN A 94 17.57 -1.30 1.83
N ALA A 95 17.06 -0.54 2.79
CA ALA A 95 16.10 -1.05 3.78
C ALA A 95 14.73 -1.35 3.16
N GLY A 96 14.48 -0.85 1.94
CA GLY A 96 13.24 -1.08 1.21
C GLY A 96 12.24 0.07 1.30
N ALA A 97 12.67 1.28 1.67
CA ALA A 97 11.83 2.47 1.60
C ALA A 97 11.49 2.80 0.14
N ASP A 98 10.29 3.33 -0.09
CA ASP A 98 9.86 3.80 -1.42
C ASP A 98 10.28 5.24 -1.66
N ASP A 99 10.42 5.99 -0.58
CA ASP A 99 10.82 7.39 -0.65
C ASP A 99 11.55 7.84 0.62
N PHE A 100 12.20 8.99 0.50
CA PHE A 100 13.08 9.53 1.52
C PHE A 100 13.03 11.06 1.51
N ILE A 101 12.82 11.66 2.68
CA ILE A 101 12.70 13.10 2.82
C ILE A 101 13.64 13.59 3.93
N THR A 102 14.53 14.53 3.61
CA THR A 102 15.41 15.16 4.59
C THR A 102 14.70 16.28 5.35
N LYS A 103 14.84 16.30 6.68
CA LYS A 103 14.41 17.39 7.55
C LYS A 103 15.45 18.54 7.50
N PRO A 104 15.06 19.82 7.49
CA PRO A 104 13.68 20.29 7.43
C PRO A 104 13.10 20.17 6.02
N PHE A 105 11.81 19.84 5.92
CA PHE A 105 11.10 19.72 4.65
C PHE A 105 9.85 20.61 4.64
N ASP A 106 9.43 20.99 3.45
CA ASP A 106 8.15 21.66 3.26
C ASP A 106 7.01 20.62 3.04
N PHE A 107 5.81 21.00 3.43
CA PHE A 107 4.65 20.11 3.30
C PHE A 107 4.17 19.93 1.86
N GLU A 108 4.57 20.80 0.92
CA GLU A 108 4.26 20.65 -0.49
C GLU A 108 5.05 19.47 -1.08
N SER A 109 6.33 19.35 -0.70
CA SER A 109 7.17 18.21 -1.05
C SER A 109 6.60 16.90 -0.51
N LEU A 110 6.17 16.85 0.76
CA LEU A 110 5.52 15.66 1.33
C LEU A 110 4.23 15.31 0.59
N ASN A 111 3.38 16.32 0.31
CA ASN A 111 2.13 16.12 -0.42
C ASN A 111 2.35 15.60 -1.84
N ALA A 112 3.37 16.09 -2.54
CA ALA A 112 3.73 15.60 -3.87
C ALA A 112 4.09 14.10 -3.84
N ARG A 113 4.82 13.65 -2.82
CA ARG A 113 5.20 12.24 -2.63
C ARG A 113 4.01 11.37 -2.24
N LEU A 114 3.10 11.87 -1.41
CA LEU A 114 1.85 11.17 -1.09
C LEU A 114 0.98 10.96 -2.33
N ARG A 115 0.93 11.92 -3.26
CA ARG A 115 0.25 11.72 -4.55
C ARG A 115 0.92 10.65 -5.42
N VAL A 116 2.24 10.50 -5.34
CA VAL A 116 2.94 9.39 -6.00
C VAL A 116 2.57 8.07 -5.34
N ALA A 117 2.55 8.03 -4.01
CA ALA A 117 2.13 6.87 -3.24
C ALA A 117 0.69 6.43 -3.60
N GLU A 118 -0.25 7.36 -3.67
CA GLU A 118 -1.64 7.08 -4.05
C GLU A 118 -1.74 6.41 -5.44
N ARG A 119 -1.02 6.94 -6.42
CA ARG A 119 -1.01 6.35 -7.77
C ARG A 119 -0.38 4.97 -7.79
N MET A 120 0.71 4.80 -7.05
CA MET A 120 1.41 3.51 -6.98
C MET A 120 0.57 2.45 -6.29
N LEU A 121 -0.08 2.80 -5.19
CA LEU A 121 -0.99 1.92 -4.46
C LEU A 121 -2.21 1.53 -5.30
N ALA A 122 -2.78 2.44 -6.08
CA ALA A 122 -3.87 2.14 -6.99
C ALA A 122 -3.46 1.09 -8.04
N LEU A 123 -2.27 1.26 -8.65
CA LEU A 123 -1.73 0.29 -9.61
C LEU A 123 -1.43 -1.07 -8.95
N HIS A 124 -0.90 -1.09 -7.73
CA HIS A 124 -0.67 -2.33 -6.98
C HIS A 124 -1.95 -3.07 -6.66
N THR A 125 -3.01 -2.36 -6.31
CA THR A 125 -4.33 -2.96 -6.05
C THR A 125 -4.89 -3.59 -7.33
N GLU A 126 -4.83 -2.88 -8.44
CA GLU A 126 -5.26 -3.39 -9.74
C GLU A 126 -4.49 -4.66 -10.17
N VAL A 127 -3.16 -4.65 -9.99
CA VAL A 127 -2.32 -5.84 -10.28
C VAL A 127 -2.61 -6.98 -9.30
N ALA A 128 -2.89 -6.70 -8.02
CA ALA A 128 -3.21 -7.72 -7.03
C ALA A 128 -4.58 -8.37 -7.33
N GLU A 129 -5.56 -7.60 -7.75
CA GLU A 129 -6.85 -8.11 -8.21
C GLU A 129 -6.70 -9.02 -9.44
N LEU A 130 -5.81 -8.67 -10.38
CA LEU A 130 -5.51 -9.47 -11.56
C LEU A 130 -4.74 -10.77 -11.23
N ARG A 131 -3.95 -10.79 -10.16
CA ARG A 131 -3.15 -11.94 -9.73
C ARG A 131 -3.80 -12.78 -8.65
N GLY A 132 -4.88 -12.30 -8.04
CA GLY A 132 -5.59 -13.03 -7.00
C GLY A 132 -6.16 -14.35 -7.52
N LEU A 133 -6.08 -15.40 -6.70
CA LEU A 133 -6.82 -16.62 -6.95
C LEU A 133 -8.31 -16.27 -6.90
N VAL A 134 -8.95 -16.34 -8.03
CA VAL A 134 -10.38 -16.07 -8.15
C VAL A 134 -11.11 -17.31 -7.63
N SER A 135 -11.94 -17.16 -6.59
CA SER A 135 -12.80 -18.22 -6.12
C SER A 135 -13.93 -18.44 -7.12
N VAL A 136 -13.97 -19.63 -7.71
CA VAL A 136 -14.98 -20.01 -8.70
C VAL A 136 -15.88 -21.10 -8.12
N CYS A 137 -17.20 -20.89 -8.19
CA CYS A 137 -18.15 -21.94 -7.82
C CYS A 137 -18.03 -23.14 -8.75
N PRO A 138 -17.83 -24.37 -8.22
CA PRO A 138 -17.66 -25.57 -9.07
C PRO A 138 -18.92 -25.89 -9.88
N ASP A 139 -20.11 -25.53 -9.37
CA ASP A 139 -21.38 -25.90 -9.99
C ASP A 139 -21.84 -24.88 -11.07
N CYS A 140 -21.91 -23.59 -10.69
CA CYS A 140 -22.44 -22.54 -11.59
C CYS A 140 -21.37 -21.70 -12.28
N ARG A 141 -20.07 -21.91 -11.97
CA ARG A 141 -18.91 -21.19 -12.54
C ARG A 141 -18.90 -19.69 -12.32
N ARG A 142 -19.69 -19.19 -11.35
CA ARG A 142 -19.62 -17.79 -10.94
C ARG A 142 -18.38 -17.52 -10.12
N ILE A 143 -17.90 -16.30 -10.18
CA ILE A 143 -16.71 -15.81 -9.50
C ILE A 143 -17.15 -15.04 -8.25
N GLN A 144 -16.49 -15.31 -7.11
CA GLN A 144 -16.72 -14.59 -5.88
C GLN A 144 -15.91 -13.29 -5.87
N ARG A 145 -16.59 -12.17 -5.65
CA ARG A 145 -15.98 -10.86 -5.46
C ARG A 145 -15.43 -10.69 -4.05
N ALA A 146 -14.60 -9.66 -3.85
CA ALA A 146 -14.04 -9.32 -2.54
C ALA A 146 -15.10 -8.94 -1.49
N ASP A 147 -16.26 -8.42 -1.93
CA ASP A 147 -17.43 -8.09 -1.11
C ASP A 147 -18.36 -9.29 -0.84
N ALA A 148 -17.90 -10.51 -1.15
CA ALA A 148 -18.61 -11.78 -1.03
C ALA A 148 -19.80 -11.98 -1.98
N GLU A 149 -20.08 -11.06 -2.88
CA GLU A 149 -21.08 -11.24 -3.95
C GLU A 149 -20.55 -12.16 -5.07
N TRP A 150 -21.46 -12.75 -5.84
CA TRP A 150 -21.14 -13.66 -6.93
C TRP A 150 -21.53 -13.06 -8.28
N GLU A 151 -20.57 -12.95 -9.20
CA GLU A 151 -20.76 -12.44 -10.56
C GLU A 151 -20.39 -13.51 -11.61
N THR A 152 -20.82 -13.32 -12.85
CA THR A 152 -20.42 -14.18 -13.97
C THR A 152 -18.99 -13.87 -14.40
N VAL A 153 -18.34 -14.81 -15.11
CA VAL A 153 -17.00 -14.59 -15.69
C VAL A 153 -16.99 -13.36 -16.61
N GLN A 154 -18.07 -13.13 -17.37
CA GLN A 154 -18.20 -11.99 -18.26
C GLN A 154 -18.25 -10.66 -17.51
N GLU A 155 -19.05 -10.60 -16.44
CA GLU A 155 -19.15 -9.41 -15.58
C GLU A 155 -17.82 -9.12 -14.89
N TYR A 156 -17.16 -10.16 -14.37
CA TYR A 156 -15.84 -10.05 -13.76
C TYR A 156 -14.81 -9.48 -14.72
N VAL A 157 -14.67 -10.07 -15.92
CA VAL A 157 -13.71 -9.61 -16.94
C VAL A 157 -14.05 -8.20 -17.43
N ALA A 158 -15.31 -7.87 -17.65
CA ALA A 158 -15.73 -6.52 -18.06
C ALA A 158 -15.36 -5.46 -17.01
N ARG A 159 -15.49 -5.81 -15.72
CA ARG A 159 -15.17 -4.91 -14.60
C ARG A 159 -13.68 -4.66 -14.47
N ILE A 160 -12.83 -5.72 -14.55
CA ILE A 160 -11.37 -5.60 -14.31
C ILE A 160 -10.59 -5.11 -15.53
N SER A 161 -11.03 -5.45 -16.75
CA SER A 161 -10.29 -5.12 -17.97
C SER A 161 -10.89 -3.99 -18.78
N GLN A 162 -12.08 -3.49 -18.42
CA GLN A 162 -12.88 -2.55 -19.23
C GLN A 162 -13.11 -3.03 -20.67
N THR A 163 -12.96 -4.33 -20.91
CA THR A 163 -13.04 -4.96 -22.23
C THR A 163 -14.38 -5.67 -22.36
N MET A 164 -15.04 -5.48 -23.48
CA MET A 164 -16.26 -6.24 -23.80
C MET A 164 -15.91 -7.69 -24.10
N VAL A 165 -16.53 -8.63 -23.38
CA VAL A 165 -16.35 -10.06 -23.59
C VAL A 165 -17.27 -10.53 -24.71
N ALA A 166 -16.71 -10.87 -25.86
CA ALA A 166 -17.44 -11.51 -26.94
C ALA A 166 -17.52 -13.03 -26.68
N THR A 167 -18.73 -13.60 -26.72
CA THR A 167 -18.93 -15.04 -26.64
C THR A 167 -18.79 -15.68 -28.02
N ARG A 168 -17.91 -16.66 -28.12
CA ARG A 168 -17.66 -17.45 -29.35
C ARG A 168 -17.39 -18.89 -28.96
N LYS A 169 -17.90 -19.84 -29.73
CA LYS A 169 -17.55 -21.26 -29.51
C LYS A 169 -16.08 -21.50 -29.84
N CYS A 170 -15.41 -22.31 -29.06
CA CYS A 170 -14.05 -22.78 -29.41
C CYS A 170 -14.15 -23.95 -30.41
N PRO A 171 -13.09 -24.25 -31.17
CA PRO A 171 -13.11 -25.33 -32.17
C PRO A 171 -13.57 -26.70 -31.62
N THR A 172 -13.20 -27.01 -30.37
CA THR A 172 -13.63 -28.26 -29.70
C THR A 172 -15.14 -28.29 -29.46
N CYS A 173 -15.75 -27.16 -29.07
CA CYS A 173 -17.19 -27.07 -28.84
C CYS A 173 -17.99 -26.98 -30.15
N GLU A 174 -17.40 -26.50 -31.25
CA GLU A 174 -18.00 -26.50 -32.57
C GLU A 174 -18.05 -27.90 -33.14
N SER A 175 -17.04 -28.74 -32.90
CA SER A 175 -16.98 -30.11 -33.40
C SER A 175 -17.91 -31.10 -32.67
N HIS A 176 -18.46 -30.74 -31.50
CA HIS A 176 -19.41 -31.56 -30.73
C HIS A 176 -20.88 -31.15 -30.91
N ALA A 177 -21.17 -30.30 -31.88
CA ALA A 177 -22.54 -29.84 -32.19
C ALA A 177 -23.17 -30.62 -33.38
N THR A 178 -22.98 -31.94 -33.40
CA THR A 178 -23.68 -32.89 -34.30
C THR A 178 -24.54 -33.83 -33.50
#